data_f02a5b3f5b041e2e1e13c80351696086
#
_entry.id   f02a5b3f5b041e2e1e13c80351696086
#
_cell.length_a   1.000
_cell.length_b   1.000
_cell.length_c   1.000
_cell.angle_alpha   90.00
_cell.angle_beta   90.00
_cell.angle_gamma   90.00
#
_symmetry.space_group_name_H-M   'P 1'
#
loop_
_entity.id
_entity.type
_entity.pdbx_description
1 polymer ?
#
loop_
_entity_poly.entity_id
_entity_poly.type
_entity_poly.pdbx_seq_one_letter_code
_entity_poly.pdbx_strand_id
1 'polypeptide(L)'
;MRRSWRRILLASTMALTTGAAGLVMSAPAQARPAESWSFAVTGEPGDPITAGNSYSYSSAAPTPGDEMNAWGGEQQHFGMEFWSDTDNTWRLGISAPAGQTLKAGDTYQNVSQPVYGSDAASLQLYNGGWGRSCAQSTGSFTVLHADWGPFDYVERFDATFEIRCEGAAGSLRGEIHIGNPPPLPALDVTLTVDPVATVDNKGIATVRGSITCTRADSFSIAGELVQEQKKAGMVRGYFSPHIPCVPGQVVPWSATTYPADVKFQRGTAQAVSEILVRDFEYWNEFTVRDTSTLTLTR
;
A
#
# COMPACT_ATOMS: atom_id res chain seq x y z
N MET A 1 32.38 37.32 59.97
CA MET A 1 32.84 37.12 58.57
C MET A 1 31.93 36.09 57.89
N ARG A 2 30.95 36.55 57.11
CA ARG A 2 30.01 35.67 56.37
C ARG A 2 30.36 35.74 54.90
N ARG A 3 30.80 34.63 54.29
CA ARG A 3 31.01 34.44 52.85
C ARG A 3 29.76 33.84 52.23
N SER A 4 29.08 34.61 51.40
CA SER A 4 27.97 34.16 50.52
C SER A 4 28.48 33.46 49.29
N TRP A 5 28.11 32.21 49.11
CA TRP A 5 28.33 31.50 47.84
C TRP A 5 27.11 31.66 46.92
N ARG A 6 27.30 32.34 45.82
CA ARG A 6 26.34 32.35 44.71
C ARG A 6 26.50 31.11 43.90
N ARG A 7 25.47 30.28 43.88
CA ARG A 7 25.38 29.13 42.93
C ARG A 7 24.80 29.67 41.59
N ILE A 8 25.58 29.55 40.54
CA ILE A 8 25.17 29.75 39.15
C ILE A 8 24.54 28.44 38.66
N LEU A 9 23.24 28.45 38.43
CA LEU A 9 22.55 27.35 37.76
C LEU A 9 22.64 27.60 36.24
N LEU A 10 23.42 26.81 35.53
CA LEU A 10 23.41 26.67 34.09
C LEU A 10 22.22 25.79 33.70
N ALA A 11 21.19 26.38 33.13
CA ALA A 11 20.08 25.64 32.52
C ALA A 11 20.51 25.23 31.08
N SER A 12 20.83 23.96 30.92
CA SER A 12 21.05 23.36 29.59
C SER A 12 19.68 23.02 28.99
N THR A 13 19.23 23.80 28.01
CA THR A 13 18.07 23.50 27.18
C THR A 13 18.48 22.43 26.15
N MET A 14 18.11 21.17 26.39
CA MET A 14 18.15 20.09 25.42
C MET A 14 16.94 20.24 24.48
N ALA A 15 17.18 20.65 23.25
CA ALA A 15 16.18 20.61 22.21
C ALA A 15 16.02 19.15 21.74
N LEU A 16 14.94 18.48 22.16
CA LEU A 16 14.53 17.21 21.59
C LEU A 16 13.89 17.48 20.21
N THR A 17 14.64 17.20 19.15
CA THR A 17 14.08 17.03 17.82
C THR A 17 13.46 15.63 17.73
N THR A 18 12.18 15.51 17.99
CA THR A 18 11.40 14.30 17.68
C THR A 18 11.16 14.25 16.18
N GLY A 19 12.03 13.58 15.46
CA GLY A 19 11.75 13.13 14.10
C GLY A 19 10.64 12.06 14.16
N ALA A 20 9.43 12.42 13.77
CA ALA A 20 8.37 11.46 13.53
C ALA A 20 8.72 10.69 12.23
N ALA A 21 9.43 9.58 12.37
CA ALA A 21 9.49 8.58 11.31
C ALA A 21 8.08 7.96 11.23
N GLY A 22 7.29 8.42 10.26
CA GLY A 22 6.04 7.77 9.92
C GLY A 22 6.34 6.35 9.47
N LEU A 23 5.88 5.37 10.25
CA LEU A 23 5.80 3.98 9.79
C LEU A 23 4.79 3.97 8.64
N VAL A 24 5.28 3.92 7.41
CA VAL A 24 4.46 3.57 6.25
C VAL A 24 4.13 2.09 6.42
N MET A 25 2.97 1.78 6.98
CA MET A 25 2.41 0.44 6.92
C MET A 25 1.99 0.24 5.46
N SER A 26 2.76 -0.54 4.71
CA SER A 26 2.32 -1.03 3.40
C SER A 26 1.05 -1.85 3.62
N ALA A 27 -0.06 -1.41 3.03
CA ALA A 27 -1.26 -2.22 2.99
C ALA A 27 -0.93 -3.50 2.20
N PRO A 28 -1.39 -4.68 2.65
CA PRO A 28 -1.19 -5.90 1.89
C PRO A 28 -1.83 -5.74 0.51
N ALA A 29 -1.10 -6.17 -0.53
CA ALA A 29 -1.64 -6.21 -1.88
C ALA A 29 -2.94 -7.03 -1.87
N GLN A 30 -4.03 -6.43 -2.37
CA GLN A 30 -5.30 -7.15 -2.42
C GLN A 30 -5.34 -8.08 -3.63
N ALA A 31 -5.87 -9.28 -3.41
CA ALA A 31 -6.14 -10.23 -4.49
C ALA A 31 -7.08 -9.59 -5.52
N ARG A 32 -6.71 -9.68 -6.81
CA ARG A 32 -7.50 -9.18 -7.93
C ARG A 32 -7.76 -10.29 -8.93
N PRO A 33 -8.91 -10.25 -9.62
CA PRO A 33 -9.14 -11.12 -10.77
C PRO A 33 -8.03 -10.95 -11.80
N ALA A 34 -7.39 -12.06 -12.20
CA ALA A 34 -6.39 -12.06 -13.23
C ALA A 34 -7.05 -12.01 -14.62
N GLU A 35 -6.51 -11.20 -15.54
CA GLU A 35 -7.09 -11.04 -16.89
C GLU A 35 -6.77 -12.25 -17.77
N SER A 36 -5.52 -12.68 -17.75
CA SER A 36 -5.11 -13.91 -18.43
C SER A 36 -4.40 -14.84 -17.45
N TRP A 37 -4.80 -16.10 -17.45
CA TRP A 37 -4.22 -17.05 -16.53
C TRP A 37 -4.36 -18.50 -17.03
N SER A 38 -3.46 -19.34 -16.56
CA SER A 38 -3.63 -20.80 -16.59
C SER A 38 -3.01 -21.42 -15.35
N PHE A 39 -3.63 -22.47 -14.88
CA PHE A 39 -3.16 -23.28 -13.76
C PHE A 39 -3.34 -24.75 -14.10
N ALA A 40 -2.26 -25.50 -14.03
CA ALA A 40 -2.28 -26.93 -14.24
C ALA A 40 -1.52 -27.66 -13.13
N VAL A 41 -2.07 -28.81 -12.72
CA VAL A 41 -1.45 -29.68 -11.73
C VAL A 41 -1.72 -31.14 -12.05
N THR A 42 -0.69 -31.96 -11.93
CA THR A 42 -0.78 -33.40 -12.15
C THR A 42 -0.12 -34.13 -10.99
N GLY A 43 -0.86 -35.05 -10.37
CA GLY A 43 -0.34 -35.90 -9.30
C GLY A 43 -0.03 -37.29 -9.76
N GLU A 44 0.97 -37.86 -9.12
CA GLU A 44 1.27 -39.30 -9.24
C GLU A 44 0.31 -40.13 -8.37
N PRO A 45 0.09 -41.42 -8.67
CA PRO A 45 -0.67 -42.29 -7.79
C PRO A 45 -0.14 -42.27 -6.36
N GLY A 46 -1.02 -41.97 -5.40
CA GLY A 46 -0.66 -41.82 -3.98
C GLY A 46 -0.34 -40.42 -3.53
N ASP A 47 -0.43 -39.40 -4.42
CA ASP A 47 -0.46 -37.98 -4.00
C ASP A 47 -1.80 -37.65 -3.36
N PRO A 48 -1.83 -37.10 -2.12
CA PRO A 48 -3.08 -36.84 -1.41
C PRO A 48 -3.81 -35.58 -1.89
N ILE A 49 -3.12 -34.60 -2.48
CA ILE A 49 -3.74 -33.31 -2.89
C ILE A 49 -4.57 -33.50 -4.14
N THR A 50 -4.03 -34.13 -5.17
CA THR A 50 -4.70 -34.39 -6.45
C THR A 50 -5.46 -35.71 -6.46
N ALA A 51 -5.16 -36.61 -5.50
CA ALA A 51 -5.54 -38.04 -5.52
C ALA A 51 -5.10 -38.80 -6.79
N GLY A 52 -3.94 -38.39 -7.34
CA GLY A 52 -3.38 -38.96 -8.55
C GLY A 52 -4.03 -38.53 -9.85
N ASN A 53 -4.84 -37.44 -9.81
CA ASN A 53 -5.50 -36.87 -10.99
C ASN A 53 -4.74 -35.69 -11.56
N SER A 54 -5.13 -35.30 -12.79
CA SER A 54 -4.68 -34.08 -13.43
C SER A 54 -5.83 -33.07 -13.50
N TYR A 55 -5.49 -31.81 -13.28
CA TYR A 55 -6.41 -30.68 -13.35
C TYR A 55 -5.77 -29.60 -14.22
N SER A 56 -6.58 -28.94 -15.05
CA SER A 56 -6.12 -27.84 -15.90
C SER A 56 -7.24 -26.84 -16.11
N TYR A 57 -6.95 -25.57 -15.86
CA TYR A 57 -7.87 -24.44 -15.93
C TYR A 57 -7.21 -23.31 -16.70
N SER A 58 -7.98 -22.51 -17.44
CA SER A 58 -7.43 -21.42 -18.23
C SER A 58 -8.49 -20.36 -18.55
N SER A 59 -8.09 -19.10 -18.51
CA SER A 59 -8.93 -17.97 -18.99
C SER A 59 -9.23 -18.03 -20.49
N ALA A 60 -8.48 -18.78 -21.29
CA ALA A 60 -8.75 -18.96 -22.70
C ALA A 60 -9.95 -19.88 -22.99
N ALA A 61 -10.30 -20.76 -22.03
CA ALA A 61 -11.44 -21.66 -22.12
C ALA A 61 -12.08 -21.85 -20.74
N PRO A 62 -12.61 -20.76 -20.13
CA PRO A 62 -13.12 -20.83 -18.78
C PRO A 62 -14.44 -21.60 -18.73
N THR A 63 -14.67 -22.36 -17.68
CA THR A 63 -15.98 -22.84 -17.31
C THR A 63 -16.75 -21.69 -16.62
N PRO A 64 -18.08 -21.56 -16.81
CA PRO A 64 -18.84 -20.57 -16.07
C PRO A 64 -18.57 -20.66 -14.55
N GLY A 65 -18.27 -19.52 -13.93
CA GLY A 65 -17.87 -19.42 -12.52
C GLY A 65 -16.38 -19.63 -12.24
N ASP A 66 -15.56 -19.88 -13.26
CA ASP A 66 -14.11 -19.91 -13.08
C ASP A 66 -13.56 -18.50 -12.88
N GLU A 67 -12.93 -18.30 -11.74
CA GLU A 67 -12.27 -17.03 -11.36
C GLU A 67 -10.90 -17.30 -10.77
N MET A 68 -9.90 -16.54 -11.21
CA MET A 68 -8.55 -16.57 -10.68
C MET A 68 -8.20 -15.23 -10.07
N ASN A 69 -7.89 -15.21 -8.77
CA ASN A 69 -7.36 -14.07 -8.07
C ASN A 69 -5.87 -14.28 -7.79
N ALA A 70 -5.05 -13.25 -8.04
CA ALA A 70 -3.62 -13.27 -7.78
C ALA A 70 -3.19 -12.03 -7.02
N TRP A 71 -2.21 -12.18 -6.13
CA TRP A 71 -1.63 -11.09 -5.35
C TRP A 71 -0.16 -11.31 -5.06
N GLY A 72 0.57 -10.20 -4.89
CA GLY A 72 1.94 -10.19 -4.40
C GLY A 72 2.04 -9.77 -2.94
N GLY A 73 3.24 -9.83 -2.40
CA GLY A 73 3.57 -9.30 -1.07
C GLY A 73 5.06 -9.01 -0.98
N GLU A 74 5.43 -7.72 -0.93
CA GLU A 74 6.82 -7.23 -0.85
C GLU A 74 7.76 -7.83 -1.93
N GLN A 75 7.18 -8.26 -3.08
CA GLN A 75 7.87 -9.00 -4.15
C GLN A 75 8.55 -10.30 -3.66
N GLN A 76 8.29 -10.70 -2.41
CA GLN A 76 8.80 -11.92 -1.79
C GLN A 76 7.80 -13.06 -1.86
N HIS A 77 6.53 -12.72 -1.95
CA HIS A 77 5.42 -13.67 -1.92
C HIS A 77 4.54 -13.50 -3.15
N PHE A 78 4.16 -14.62 -3.73
CA PHE A 78 3.09 -14.76 -4.72
C PHE A 78 2.01 -15.66 -4.14
N GLY A 79 0.77 -15.21 -4.19
CA GLY A 79 -0.40 -16.00 -3.86
C GLY A 79 -1.40 -16.03 -4.99
N MET A 80 -2.09 -17.14 -5.15
CA MET A 80 -3.26 -17.25 -6.02
C MET A 80 -4.38 -18.03 -5.37
N GLU A 81 -5.59 -17.69 -5.73
CA GLU A 81 -6.80 -18.44 -5.40
C GLU A 81 -7.66 -18.59 -6.66
N PHE A 82 -7.96 -19.82 -6.98
CA PHE A 82 -8.85 -20.19 -8.07
C PHE A 82 -10.16 -20.74 -7.53
N TRP A 83 -11.27 -20.27 -8.08
CA TRP A 83 -12.63 -20.71 -7.78
C TRP A 83 -13.28 -21.27 -9.03
N SER A 84 -14.08 -22.33 -8.84
CA SER A 84 -14.93 -22.88 -9.88
C SER A 84 -16.26 -23.28 -9.29
N ASP A 85 -17.35 -23.11 -10.03
CA ASP A 85 -18.70 -23.55 -9.62
C ASP A 85 -18.79 -25.07 -9.42
N THR A 86 -17.80 -25.83 -9.83
CA THR A 86 -17.72 -27.29 -9.68
C THR A 86 -17.05 -27.75 -8.39
N ASP A 87 -17.07 -26.95 -7.33
CA ASP A 87 -16.46 -27.20 -6.01
C ASP A 87 -14.92 -27.36 -6.03
N ASN A 88 -14.25 -26.91 -7.07
CA ASN A 88 -12.79 -26.93 -7.12
C ASN A 88 -12.24 -25.53 -6.76
N THR A 89 -11.75 -25.39 -5.55
CA THR A 89 -11.01 -24.21 -5.10
C THR A 89 -9.54 -24.60 -4.93
N TRP A 90 -8.65 -23.85 -5.56
CA TRP A 90 -7.22 -24.05 -5.39
C TRP A 90 -6.58 -22.81 -4.80
N ARG A 91 -5.62 -23.01 -3.91
CA ARG A 91 -4.77 -21.94 -3.37
C ARG A 91 -3.32 -22.36 -3.49
N LEU A 92 -2.52 -21.52 -4.14
CA LEU A 92 -1.07 -21.66 -4.22
C LEU A 92 -0.41 -20.49 -3.52
N GLY A 93 0.57 -20.77 -2.69
CA GLY A 93 1.45 -19.79 -2.09
C GLY A 93 2.90 -20.14 -2.37
N ILE A 94 3.66 -19.17 -2.87
CA ILE A 94 5.10 -19.27 -3.17
C ILE A 94 5.79 -18.11 -2.50
N SER A 95 6.87 -18.37 -1.75
CA SER A 95 7.64 -17.29 -1.10
C SER A 95 9.13 -17.52 -1.25
N ALA A 96 9.85 -16.44 -1.54
CA ALA A 96 11.30 -16.38 -1.38
C ALA A 96 11.69 -16.36 0.11
N PRO A 97 12.95 -16.63 0.46
CA PRO A 97 13.46 -16.38 1.81
C PRO A 97 13.30 -14.92 2.22
N ALA A 98 13.17 -14.67 3.52
CA ALA A 98 13.04 -13.31 4.05
C ALA A 98 14.16 -12.37 3.54
N GLY A 99 13.77 -11.16 3.12
CA GLY A 99 14.68 -10.17 2.57
C GLY A 99 15.12 -10.43 1.12
N GLN A 100 14.59 -11.48 0.47
CA GLN A 100 14.81 -11.75 -0.95
C GLN A 100 13.52 -11.55 -1.73
N THR A 101 13.64 -11.18 -3.00
CA THR A 101 12.49 -11.05 -3.91
C THR A 101 12.44 -12.23 -4.87
N LEU A 102 11.24 -12.64 -5.30
CA LEU A 102 11.04 -13.63 -6.36
C LEU A 102 11.45 -12.99 -7.70
N LYS A 103 12.36 -13.65 -8.42
CA LYS A 103 12.89 -13.16 -9.71
C LYS A 103 12.88 -14.26 -10.75
N ALA A 104 12.72 -13.87 -12.00
CA ALA A 104 12.84 -14.80 -13.13
C ALA A 104 14.20 -15.51 -13.11
N GLY A 105 14.18 -16.84 -13.25
CA GLY A 105 15.33 -17.72 -13.21
C GLY A 105 15.67 -18.29 -11.82
N ASP A 106 15.07 -17.78 -10.75
CA ASP A 106 15.29 -18.28 -9.40
C ASP A 106 14.68 -19.68 -9.26
N THR A 107 15.46 -20.58 -8.69
CA THR A 107 15.03 -21.95 -8.36
C THR A 107 15.31 -22.25 -6.91
N TYR A 108 14.28 -22.68 -6.19
CA TYR A 108 14.34 -23.04 -4.78
C TYR A 108 14.08 -24.53 -4.61
N GLN A 109 15.02 -25.20 -3.93
CA GLN A 109 14.98 -26.63 -3.67
C GLN A 109 14.74 -26.92 -2.20
N ASN A 110 14.15 -28.08 -1.90
CA ASN A 110 13.88 -28.51 -0.52
C ASN A 110 13.05 -27.50 0.27
N VAL A 111 12.12 -26.83 -0.41
CA VAL A 111 11.19 -25.91 0.23
C VAL A 111 10.09 -26.67 0.97
N SER A 112 9.62 -26.12 2.06
CA SER A 112 8.51 -26.69 2.85
C SER A 112 7.30 -25.76 2.82
N GLN A 113 6.24 -26.17 3.48
CA GLN A 113 5.11 -25.29 3.75
C GLN A 113 5.56 -24.10 4.61
N PRO A 114 4.85 -22.93 4.49
CA PRO A 114 5.12 -21.77 5.34
C PRO A 114 5.04 -22.15 6.82
N VAL A 115 6.10 -21.87 7.56
CA VAL A 115 6.13 -21.99 9.02
C VAL A 115 6.17 -20.59 9.60
N TYR A 116 5.25 -20.28 10.51
CA TYR A 116 5.18 -18.97 11.14
C TYR A 116 6.54 -18.61 11.78
N GLY A 117 7.07 -17.44 11.42
CA GLY A 117 8.37 -16.97 11.88
C GLY A 117 9.59 -17.62 11.22
N SER A 118 9.40 -18.40 10.15
CA SER A 118 10.49 -18.92 9.33
C SER A 118 10.89 -17.95 8.24
N ASP A 119 12.20 -17.76 8.08
CA ASP A 119 12.77 -16.91 7.02
C ASP A 119 13.10 -17.73 5.75
N ALA A 120 12.72 -19.01 5.69
CA ALA A 120 13.01 -19.90 4.55
C ALA A 120 12.02 -19.69 3.40
N ALA A 121 12.47 -20.03 2.17
CA ALA A 121 11.56 -20.14 1.04
C ALA A 121 10.45 -21.16 1.34
N SER A 122 9.25 -20.90 0.85
CA SER A 122 8.10 -21.77 1.10
C SER A 122 7.25 -22.00 -0.13
N LEU A 123 6.58 -23.16 -0.13
CA LEU A 123 5.67 -23.58 -1.20
C LEU A 123 4.48 -24.32 -0.57
N GLN A 124 3.27 -23.90 -0.88
CA GLN A 124 2.04 -24.54 -0.40
C GLN A 124 1.02 -24.64 -1.51
N LEU A 125 0.38 -25.78 -1.62
CA LEU A 125 -0.80 -25.97 -2.46
C LEU A 125 -1.92 -26.58 -1.63
N TYR A 126 -3.12 -26.05 -1.80
CA TYR A 126 -4.34 -26.50 -1.15
C TYR A 126 -5.46 -26.68 -2.18
N ASN A 127 -6.16 -27.81 -2.10
CA ASN A 127 -7.40 -28.06 -2.84
C ASN A 127 -8.59 -27.93 -1.88
N GLY A 128 -9.28 -26.80 -1.92
CA GLY A 128 -10.36 -26.45 -0.99
C GLY A 128 -11.62 -27.26 -1.20
N GLY A 129 -11.98 -27.58 -2.44
CA GLY A 129 -13.20 -28.33 -2.76
C GLY A 129 -13.25 -29.71 -2.11
N TRP A 130 -12.08 -30.30 -1.86
CA TRP A 130 -11.97 -31.61 -1.20
C TRP A 130 -11.28 -31.55 0.17
N GLY A 131 -10.93 -30.35 0.65
CA GLY A 131 -10.19 -30.18 1.91
C GLY A 131 -8.81 -30.84 1.91
N ARG A 132 -8.17 -30.95 0.73
CA ARG A 132 -6.92 -31.71 0.56
C ARG A 132 -5.72 -30.80 0.64
N SER A 133 -4.83 -31.12 1.56
CA SER A 133 -3.53 -30.47 1.73
C SER A 133 -2.55 -31.46 2.34
N CYS A 134 -1.25 -31.15 2.34
CA CYS A 134 -0.30 -31.87 3.15
C CYS A 134 -0.29 -31.34 4.58
N ALA A 135 -0.10 -32.19 5.58
CA ALA A 135 0.24 -31.75 6.92
C ALA A 135 1.66 -31.20 6.98
N GLN A 136 2.58 -31.85 6.26
CA GLN A 136 3.95 -31.41 5.98
C GLN A 136 4.30 -31.78 4.55
N SER A 137 5.12 -30.98 3.91
CA SER A 137 5.57 -31.23 2.55
C SER A 137 7.02 -30.79 2.34
N THR A 138 7.63 -31.36 1.33
CA THR A 138 8.87 -30.88 0.72
C THR A 138 8.61 -30.67 -0.75
N GLY A 139 9.36 -29.77 -1.37
CA GLY A 139 9.16 -29.48 -2.79
C GLY A 139 10.24 -28.60 -3.37
N SER A 140 9.98 -28.14 -4.56
CA SER A 140 10.81 -27.17 -5.28
C SER A 140 9.92 -26.30 -6.16
N PHE A 141 10.39 -25.11 -6.48
CA PHE A 141 9.78 -24.28 -7.51
C PHE A 141 10.82 -23.49 -8.29
N THR A 142 10.47 -23.16 -9.52
CA THR A 142 11.26 -22.30 -10.38
C THR A 142 10.38 -21.16 -10.87
N VAL A 143 10.82 -19.92 -10.65
CA VAL A 143 10.18 -18.71 -11.15
C VAL A 143 10.64 -18.49 -12.59
N LEU A 144 9.71 -18.48 -13.54
CA LEU A 144 9.99 -18.27 -14.97
C LEU A 144 9.87 -16.77 -15.31
N HIS A 145 8.86 -16.09 -14.75
CA HIS A 145 8.66 -14.65 -14.83
C HIS A 145 8.13 -14.13 -13.51
N ALA A 146 8.51 -12.88 -13.14
CA ALA A 146 8.00 -12.18 -11.96
C ALA A 146 8.12 -10.68 -12.20
N ASP A 147 7.09 -10.09 -12.80
CA ASP A 147 7.01 -8.67 -13.09
C ASP A 147 5.98 -8.04 -12.13
N TRP A 148 6.43 -7.04 -11.39
CA TRP A 148 5.69 -6.41 -10.32
C TRP A 148 5.45 -4.94 -10.61
N GLY A 149 4.22 -4.49 -10.43
CA GLY A 149 3.84 -3.09 -10.44
C GLY A 149 3.85 -2.45 -9.05
N PRO A 150 3.30 -1.24 -8.93
CA PRO A 150 3.16 -0.56 -7.65
C PRO A 150 2.38 -1.39 -6.63
N PHE A 151 2.78 -1.32 -5.35
CA PHE A 151 2.14 -2.02 -4.22
C PHE A 151 1.96 -3.52 -4.47
N ASP A 152 3.00 -4.15 -5.04
CA ASP A 152 3.06 -5.58 -5.32
C ASP A 152 1.98 -6.09 -6.30
N TYR A 153 1.45 -5.19 -7.16
CA TYR A 153 0.61 -5.58 -8.25
C TYR A 153 1.31 -6.63 -9.11
N VAL A 154 0.67 -7.77 -9.33
CA VAL A 154 1.21 -8.84 -10.18
C VAL A 154 0.92 -8.49 -11.64
N GLU A 155 1.90 -7.98 -12.38
CA GLU A 155 1.77 -7.76 -13.81
C GLU A 155 1.92 -9.08 -14.57
N ARG A 156 2.97 -9.83 -14.22
CA ARG A 156 3.18 -11.19 -14.73
C ARG A 156 3.85 -12.06 -13.70
N PHE A 157 3.34 -13.29 -13.55
CA PHE A 157 3.99 -14.31 -12.75
C PHE A 157 3.82 -15.68 -13.40
N ASP A 158 4.95 -16.31 -13.74
CA ASP A 158 4.99 -17.67 -14.28
C ASP A 158 5.91 -18.50 -13.42
N ALA A 159 5.47 -19.68 -12.99
CA ALA A 159 6.28 -20.61 -12.21
C ALA A 159 5.90 -22.06 -12.45
N THR A 160 6.88 -22.95 -12.28
CA THR A 160 6.67 -24.38 -12.16
C THR A 160 7.01 -24.84 -10.75
N PHE A 161 6.35 -25.89 -10.28
CA PHE A 161 6.56 -26.40 -8.93
C PHE A 161 6.37 -27.92 -8.83
N GLU A 162 7.01 -28.52 -7.83
CA GLU A 162 6.82 -29.91 -7.43
C GLU A 162 6.61 -29.96 -5.91
N ILE A 163 5.63 -30.74 -5.46
CA ILE A 163 5.31 -30.94 -4.03
C ILE A 163 5.20 -32.44 -3.75
N ARG A 164 5.78 -32.85 -2.63
CA ARG A 164 5.61 -34.18 -2.05
C ARG A 164 5.17 -34.07 -0.60
N CYS A 165 4.00 -34.59 -0.29
CA CYS A 165 3.54 -34.71 1.09
C CYS A 165 4.39 -35.72 1.85
N GLU A 166 4.68 -35.47 3.11
CA GLU A 166 5.39 -36.40 3.97
C GLU A 166 4.62 -37.74 4.08
N GLY A 167 5.34 -38.84 3.89
CA GLY A 167 4.75 -40.16 3.92
C GLY A 167 3.94 -40.57 2.68
N ALA A 168 3.74 -39.66 1.70
CA ALA A 168 3.06 -40.00 0.47
C ALA A 168 3.93 -40.84 -0.50
N ALA A 169 3.28 -41.74 -1.24
CA ALA A 169 3.96 -42.55 -2.24
C ALA A 169 4.28 -41.76 -3.52
N GLY A 170 3.38 -40.81 -3.88
CA GLY A 170 3.50 -39.99 -5.09
C GLY A 170 3.76 -38.53 -4.76
N SER A 171 4.27 -37.78 -5.74
CA SER A 171 4.39 -36.35 -5.77
C SER A 171 3.37 -35.71 -6.74
N LEU A 172 3.23 -34.40 -6.71
CA LEU A 172 2.55 -33.65 -7.74
C LEU A 172 3.49 -32.63 -8.38
N ARG A 173 3.18 -32.29 -9.62
CA ARG A 173 3.83 -31.20 -10.36
C ARG A 173 2.78 -30.26 -10.91
N GLY A 174 3.12 -28.97 -10.96
CA GLY A 174 2.21 -27.97 -11.49
C GLY A 174 2.92 -26.81 -12.12
N GLU A 175 2.11 -26.00 -12.80
CA GLU A 175 2.52 -24.74 -13.38
C GLU A 175 1.42 -23.70 -13.20
N ILE A 176 1.82 -22.45 -13.08
CA ILE A 176 0.95 -21.28 -12.99
C ILE A 176 1.45 -20.20 -13.93
N HIS A 177 0.53 -19.59 -14.65
CA HIS A 177 0.76 -18.44 -15.50
C HIS A 177 -0.27 -17.39 -15.20
N ILE A 178 0.17 -16.18 -14.85
CA ILE A 178 -0.65 -15.00 -14.62
C ILE A 178 -0.15 -13.90 -15.53
N GLY A 179 -1.08 -13.22 -16.22
CA GLY A 179 -0.82 -12.02 -16.99
C GLY A 179 -1.93 -11.01 -16.77
N ASN A 180 -1.56 -9.81 -16.35
CA ASN A 180 -2.45 -8.69 -16.12
C ASN A 180 -2.02 -7.50 -17.00
N PRO A 181 -2.91 -6.52 -17.26
CA PRO A 181 -2.53 -5.32 -17.97
C PRO A 181 -1.41 -4.58 -17.25
N PRO A 182 -0.62 -3.76 -17.96
CA PRO A 182 0.34 -2.88 -17.31
C PRO A 182 -0.32 -2.05 -16.21
N PRO A 183 0.31 -1.95 -15.02
CA PRO A 183 -0.27 -1.26 -13.89
C PRO A 183 -0.41 0.24 -14.17
N LEU A 184 -1.46 0.86 -13.65
CA LEU A 184 -1.56 2.31 -13.62
C LEU A 184 -0.46 2.88 -12.71
N PRO A 185 0.06 4.10 -12.97
CA PRO A 185 0.95 4.76 -12.04
C PRO A 185 0.31 4.85 -10.65
N ALA A 186 1.09 4.65 -9.59
CA ALA A 186 0.63 4.90 -8.23
C ALA A 186 0.08 6.34 -8.12
N LEU A 187 -0.99 6.51 -7.34
CA LEU A 187 -1.51 7.85 -7.08
C LEU A 187 -0.54 8.56 -6.12
N ASP A 188 0.15 9.57 -6.63
CA ASP A 188 0.97 10.49 -5.86
C ASP A 188 0.36 11.87 -5.90
N VAL A 189 0.38 12.58 -4.76
CA VAL A 189 -0.24 13.90 -4.60
C VAL A 189 0.73 14.81 -3.86
N THR A 190 0.94 16.01 -4.41
CA THR A 190 1.70 17.07 -3.73
C THR A 190 0.76 18.23 -3.44
N LEU A 191 0.75 18.68 -2.19
CA LEU A 191 0.00 19.85 -1.73
C LEU A 191 0.96 20.96 -1.33
N THR A 192 0.68 22.20 -1.74
CA THR A 192 1.44 23.38 -1.31
C THR A 192 0.50 24.50 -0.90
N VAL A 193 0.96 25.32 0.05
CA VAL A 193 0.30 26.56 0.48
C VAL A 193 1.18 27.75 0.09
N ASP A 194 0.58 28.79 -0.48
CA ASP A 194 1.29 30.02 -0.86
C ASP A 194 1.79 30.77 0.38
N PRO A 195 2.96 31.43 0.30
CA PRO A 195 3.52 32.18 1.42
C PRO A 195 2.75 33.46 1.74
N VAL A 196 1.78 33.85 0.92
CA VAL A 196 0.95 35.03 1.10
C VAL A 196 -0.52 34.68 1.01
N ALA A 197 -1.29 35.09 2.00
CA ALA A 197 -2.74 34.99 2.03
C ALA A 197 -3.35 36.38 2.25
N THR A 198 -4.64 36.53 2.01
CA THR A 198 -5.34 37.81 2.18
C THR A 198 -6.32 37.74 3.33
N VAL A 199 -6.59 38.88 3.98
CA VAL A 199 -7.64 39.04 4.99
C VAL A 199 -8.52 40.23 4.65
N ASP A 200 -9.83 39.99 4.63
CA ASP A 200 -10.82 41.05 4.32
C ASP A 200 -11.13 41.95 5.55
N ASN A 201 -11.98 42.93 5.35
CA ASN A 201 -12.39 43.86 6.42
C ASN A 201 -13.26 43.20 7.51
N LYS A 202 -13.83 42.04 7.23
CA LYS A 202 -14.59 41.24 8.20
C LYS A 202 -13.69 40.32 9.01
N GLY A 203 -12.39 40.19 8.62
CA GLY A 203 -11.42 39.34 9.27
C GLY A 203 -11.47 37.88 8.78
N ILE A 204 -12.03 37.67 7.62
CA ILE A 204 -12.04 36.35 6.94
C ILE A 204 -10.76 36.26 6.10
N ALA A 205 -9.99 35.23 6.31
CA ALA A 205 -8.76 34.97 5.56
C ALA A 205 -9.04 34.11 4.31
N THR A 206 -8.32 34.42 3.22
CA THR A 206 -8.31 33.62 2.02
C THR A 206 -6.91 33.05 1.84
N VAL A 207 -6.80 31.72 1.98
CA VAL A 207 -5.57 30.94 1.76
C VAL A 207 -5.57 30.42 0.33
N ARG A 208 -4.39 30.32 -0.28
CA ARG A 208 -4.19 29.82 -1.65
C ARG A 208 -3.06 28.82 -1.66
N GLY A 209 -2.99 28.07 -2.74
CA GLY A 209 -1.93 27.11 -2.96
C GLY A 209 -2.11 26.35 -4.26
N SER A 210 -1.44 25.25 -4.38
CA SER A 210 -1.56 24.36 -5.53
C SER A 210 -1.53 22.89 -5.14
N ILE A 211 -2.05 22.05 -6.04
CA ILE A 211 -2.02 20.61 -5.95
C ILE A 211 -1.51 20.03 -7.27
N THR A 212 -0.73 18.96 -7.20
CA THR A 212 -0.37 18.10 -8.36
C THR A 212 -0.68 16.67 -8.06
N CYS A 213 -0.96 15.86 -9.09
CA CYS A 213 -1.21 14.43 -8.94
C CYS A 213 -0.73 13.65 -10.18
N THR A 214 -0.48 12.37 -10.00
CA THR A 214 -0.08 11.45 -11.07
C THR A 214 -1.26 10.86 -11.83
N ARG A 215 -2.45 10.81 -11.20
CA ARG A 215 -3.71 10.35 -11.80
C ARG A 215 -4.84 11.33 -11.50
N ALA A 216 -5.85 11.38 -12.39
CA ALA A 216 -7.02 12.22 -12.20
C ALA A 216 -7.84 11.76 -10.99
N ASP A 217 -8.12 12.68 -10.10
CA ASP A 217 -8.95 12.48 -8.92
C ASP A 217 -9.48 13.84 -8.42
N SER A 218 -10.21 13.83 -7.31
CA SER A 218 -10.63 15.05 -6.64
C SER A 218 -10.44 14.92 -5.14
N PHE A 219 -9.89 15.98 -4.53
CA PHE A 219 -9.46 15.95 -3.15
C PHE A 219 -10.14 17.03 -2.32
N SER A 220 -10.47 16.67 -1.09
CA SER A 220 -10.89 17.64 -0.07
C SER A 220 -9.68 17.97 0.80
N ILE A 221 -9.33 19.25 0.87
CA ILE A 221 -8.28 19.74 1.74
C ILE A 221 -8.90 20.06 3.10
N ALA A 222 -8.45 19.45 4.18
CA ALA A 222 -8.75 19.88 5.53
C ALA A 222 -7.69 20.89 5.97
N GLY A 223 -8.06 22.15 6.16
CA GLY A 223 -7.13 23.22 6.48
C GLY A 223 -7.45 23.98 7.77
N GLU A 224 -6.41 24.31 8.52
CA GLU A 224 -6.47 25.20 9.67
C GLU A 224 -5.49 26.36 9.50
N LEU A 225 -5.97 27.59 9.69
CA LEU A 225 -5.15 28.80 9.79
C LEU A 225 -5.07 29.24 11.24
N VAL A 226 -3.86 29.46 11.73
CA VAL A 226 -3.58 29.84 13.11
C VAL A 226 -2.78 31.14 13.14
N GLN A 227 -3.25 32.12 13.91
CA GLN A 227 -2.56 33.40 14.11
C GLN A 227 -2.45 33.74 15.58
N GLU A 228 -1.25 34.02 16.06
CA GLU A 228 -1.04 34.57 17.39
C GLU A 228 -1.24 36.08 17.37
N GLN A 229 -2.14 36.58 18.20
CA GLN A 229 -2.45 38.01 18.35
C GLN A 229 -2.21 38.47 19.78
N LYS A 230 -1.52 39.62 19.97
CA LYS A 230 -1.12 40.13 21.29
C LYS A 230 -2.28 40.25 22.27
N LYS A 231 -3.50 40.61 21.80
CA LYS A 231 -4.66 40.86 22.66
C LYS A 231 -5.63 39.68 22.71
N ALA A 232 -5.74 38.91 21.64
CA ALA A 232 -6.74 37.86 21.49
C ALA A 232 -6.16 36.46 21.72
N GLY A 233 -4.83 36.32 21.82
CA GLY A 233 -4.17 34.99 21.88
C GLY A 233 -4.18 34.26 20.54
N MET A 234 -4.40 32.97 20.57
CA MET A 234 -4.42 32.12 19.37
C MET A 234 -5.77 32.21 18.67
N VAL A 235 -5.79 32.76 17.48
CA VAL A 235 -6.95 32.82 16.59
C VAL A 235 -6.87 31.67 15.60
N ARG A 236 -7.95 30.91 15.46
CA ARG A 236 -8.02 29.74 14.58
C ARG A 236 -9.18 29.89 13.61
N GLY A 237 -8.98 29.43 12.38
CA GLY A 237 -10.02 29.37 11.36
C GLY A 237 -9.79 28.16 10.47
N TYR A 238 -10.88 27.50 10.09
CA TYR A 238 -10.82 26.28 9.27
C TYR A 238 -11.28 26.59 7.86
N PHE A 239 -10.78 25.82 6.90
CA PHE A 239 -11.20 25.86 5.51
C PHE A 239 -11.16 24.45 4.90
N SER A 240 -12.06 24.19 3.93
CA SER A 240 -12.14 22.87 3.31
C SER A 240 -12.58 23.00 1.85
N PRO A 241 -11.68 23.37 0.92
CA PRO A 241 -12.00 23.35 -0.50
C PRO A 241 -11.98 21.93 -1.04
N HIS A 242 -12.82 21.69 -2.07
CA HIS A 242 -12.80 20.47 -2.87
C HIS A 242 -12.20 20.79 -4.24
N ILE A 243 -11.15 20.09 -4.64
CA ILE A 243 -10.31 20.46 -5.79
C ILE A 243 -10.21 19.25 -6.73
N PRO A 244 -10.59 19.38 -8.01
CA PRO A 244 -10.25 18.38 -9.02
C PRO A 244 -8.76 18.48 -9.33
N CYS A 245 -8.09 17.32 -9.43
CA CYS A 245 -6.69 17.25 -9.82
C CYS A 245 -6.56 16.68 -11.23
N VAL A 246 -5.74 17.33 -12.05
CA VAL A 246 -5.45 16.92 -13.42
C VAL A 246 -4.00 16.41 -13.50
N PRO A 247 -3.77 15.17 -13.97
CA PRO A 247 -2.44 14.57 -14.01
C PRO A 247 -1.42 15.44 -14.71
N GLY A 248 -0.26 15.60 -14.07
CA GLY A 248 0.86 16.37 -14.62
C GLY A 248 0.65 17.88 -14.68
N GLN A 249 -0.46 18.39 -14.14
CA GLN A 249 -0.73 19.84 -14.06
C GLN A 249 -0.63 20.35 -12.64
N VAL A 250 -0.17 21.59 -12.50
CA VAL A 250 -0.25 22.35 -11.26
C VAL A 250 -1.63 23.00 -11.21
N VAL A 251 -2.53 22.48 -10.37
CA VAL A 251 -3.89 23.00 -10.22
C VAL A 251 -3.94 23.96 -9.02
N PRO A 252 -4.20 25.27 -9.24
CA PRO A 252 -4.31 26.22 -8.16
C PRO A 252 -5.60 26.02 -7.37
N TRP A 253 -5.53 26.24 -6.05
CA TRP A 253 -6.70 26.25 -5.19
C TRP A 253 -6.78 27.53 -4.36
N SER A 254 -7.97 27.87 -3.92
CA SER A 254 -8.23 29.00 -3.02
C SER A 254 -9.39 28.65 -2.10
N ALA A 255 -9.24 28.99 -0.82
CA ALA A 255 -10.27 28.77 0.17
C ALA A 255 -10.34 29.92 1.17
N THR A 256 -11.55 30.26 1.60
CA THR A 256 -11.79 31.20 2.68
C THR A 256 -11.98 30.45 4.00
N THR A 257 -11.43 31.01 5.08
CA THR A 257 -11.72 30.45 6.41
C THR A 257 -13.22 30.64 6.73
N TYR A 258 -13.77 29.65 7.43
CA TYR A 258 -15.10 29.83 8.01
C TYR A 258 -15.07 30.99 9.00
N PRO A 259 -16.20 31.70 9.17
CA PRO A 259 -16.29 32.78 10.16
C PRO A 259 -15.87 32.28 11.54
N ALA A 260 -14.98 33.04 12.19
CA ALA A 260 -14.51 32.77 13.53
C ALA A 260 -14.97 33.90 14.47
N ASP A 261 -15.08 33.63 15.77
CA ASP A 261 -15.46 34.62 16.77
C ASP A 261 -14.46 35.79 16.87
N VAL A 262 -13.19 35.50 16.57
CA VAL A 262 -12.10 36.46 16.54
C VAL A 262 -11.58 36.62 15.12
N LYS A 263 -11.47 37.88 14.68
CA LYS A 263 -11.04 38.27 13.34
C LYS A 263 -9.55 38.04 13.13
N PHE A 264 -9.16 37.46 12.00
CA PHE A 264 -7.78 37.52 11.54
C PHE A 264 -7.34 38.94 11.23
N GLN A 265 -6.06 39.21 11.42
CA GLN A 265 -5.44 40.52 11.18
C GLN A 265 -4.24 40.34 10.22
N ARG A 266 -3.76 41.44 9.66
CA ARG A 266 -2.50 41.45 8.92
C ARG A 266 -1.34 40.95 9.79
N GLY A 267 -0.42 40.25 9.22
CA GLY A 267 0.78 39.75 9.91
C GLY A 267 1.02 38.27 9.66
N THR A 268 1.91 37.70 10.42
CA THR A 268 2.29 36.31 10.30
C THR A 268 1.19 35.38 10.82
N ALA A 269 0.96 34.30 10.10
CA ALA A 269 0.09 33.18 10.49
C ALA A 269 0.72 31.87 10.05
N GLN A 270 0.22 30.77 10.57
CA GLN A 270 0.59 29.41 10.16
C GLN A 270 -0.63 28.72 9.55
N ALA A 271 -0.46 28.11 8.39
CA ALA A 271 -1.45 27.24 7.79
C ALA A 271 -1.01 25.78 7.90
N VAL A 272 -1.91 24.92 8.32
CA VAL A 272 -1.77 23.47 8.24
C VAL A 272 -2.84 22.96 7.29
N SER A 273 -2.45 22.25 6.27
CA SER A 273 -3.35 21.72 5.24
C SER A 273 -3.07 20.24 5.03
N GLU A 274 -4.12 19.44 5.02
CA GLU A 274 -4.02 17.98 4.90
C GLU A 274 -5.00 17.47 3.85
N ILE A 275 -4.57 16.42 3.13
CA ILE A 275 -5.39 15.63 2.22
C ILE A 275 -5.26 14.17 2.64
N LEU A 276 -6.39 13.50 2.88
CA LEU A 276 -6.43 12.05 2.95
C LEU A 276 -6.57 11.53 1.52
N VAL A 277 -5.53 10.90 1.02
CA VAL A 277 -5.48 10.30 -0.32
C VAL A 277 -5.85 8.83 -0.21
N ARG A 278 -6.83 8.40 -1.04
CA ARG A 278 -7.23 6.99 -1.16
C ARG A 278 -7.02 6.52 -2.58
N ASP A 279 -6.02 5.69 -2.76
CA ASP A 279 -5.78 5.02 -4.03
C ASP A 279 -6.62 3.74 -4.11
N PHE A 280 -7.81 3.82 -4.68
CA PHE A 280 -8.71 2.67 -4.82
C PHE A 280 -8.19 1.64 -5.83
N GLU A 281 -7.24 2.01 -6.69
CA GLU A 281 -6.61 1.07 -7.62
C GLU A 281 -5.73 0.08 -6.89
N TYR A 282 -4.97 0.57 -5.90
CA TYR A 282 -4.04 -0.24 -5.10
C TYR A 282 -4.47 -0.40 -3.64
N TRP A 283 -5.68 0.09 -3.30
CA TRP A 283 -6.20 0.08 -1.92
C TRP A 283 -5.22 0.67 -0.90
N ASN A 284 -4.48 1.67 -1.35
CA ASN A 284 -3.53 2.39 -0.52
C ASN A 284 -4.15 3.69 0.01
N GLU A 285 -3.89 3.99 1.27
CA GLU A 285 -4.34 5.23 1.91
C GLU A 285 -3.16 5.91 2.60
N PHE A 286 -2.99 7.19 2.37
CA PHE A 286 -1.95 8.00 3.00
C PHE A 286 -2.39 9.46 3.15
N THR A 287 -1.71 10.18 4.04
CA THR A 287 -1.99 11.61 4.27
C THR A 287 -0.87 12.47 3.71
N VAL A 288 -1.23 13.43 2.89
CA VAL A 288 -0.34 14.50 2.44
C VAL A 288 -0.59 15.73 3.28
N ARG A 289 0.48 16.29 3.86
CA ARG A 289 0.38 17.46 4.76
C ARG A 289 1.38 18.54 4.36
N ASP A 290 0.90 19.79 4.34
CA ASP A 290 1.72 20.99 4.27
C ASP A 290 1.55 21.80 5.56
N THR A 291 2.63 22.29 6.11
CA THR A 291 2.65 23.22 7.25
C THR A 291 3.51 24.40 6.89
N SER A 292 2.86 25.50 6.52
CA SER A 292 3.51 26.70 6.00
C SER A 292 3.27 27.93 6.87
N THR A 293 4.33 28.70 7.07
CA THR A 293 4.23 30.05 7.62
C THR A 293 3.94 31.02 6.47
N LEU A 294 2.88 31.82 6.62
CA LEU A 294 2.45 32.77 5.61
C LEU A 294 2.21 34.18 6.19
N THR A 295 2.14 35.16 5.30
CA THR A 295 1.84 36.53 5.64
C THR A 295 0.42 36.89 5.19
N LEU A 296 -0.42 37.29 6.14
CA LEU A 296 -1.75 37.87 5.86
C LEU A 296 -1.61 39.33 5.43
N THR A 297 -2.08 39.62 4.23
CA THR A 297 -2.13 40.97 3.62
C THR A 297 -3.58 41.41 3.41
N ARG A 298 -3.81 42.64 2.87
CA ARG A 298 -5.16 43.07 2.44
C ARG A 298 -5.39 42.77 0.99
#